data_cb1013f89a1dc042da096dacc70ddf7f
#
_entry.id   cb1013f89a1dc042da096dacc70ddf7f
#
_cell.length_a   1.000
_cell.length_b   1.000
_cell.length_c   1.000
_cell.angle_alpha   90.00
_cell.angle_beta   90.00
_cell.angle_gamma   90.00
#
_symmetry.space_group_name_H-M   'P 1'
#
loop_
_entity.id
_entity.type
_entity.pdbx_description
1 polymer ?
#
loop_
_entity_poly.entity_id
_entity_poly.type
_entity_poly.pdbx_seq_one_letter_code
_entity_poly.pdbx_strand_id
1 'polypeptide(L)'
;MPNTPVQAAAEGLPITEAPFRDPLTPRGRVSCDIDMAQLRKMGMKELRDLRKVLYTVAEVISGFCCQPRFLTEDGKNYNAAGNVLEDICDFLGSYEQAAVNISVATKPKTSSEVEWRGWAILGFEADCAEDLAPFAVKAAEFVRDEAEARSREARRPKVAPDMEVAQ
;
A
#
# COMPACT_ATOMS: atom_id res chain seq x y z
N MET A 1 -16.32 -23.50 -49.33
CA MET A 1 -15.71 -22.16 -49.09
C MET A 1 -14.45 -22.39 -48.27
N PRO A 2 -13.23 -22.17 -48.77
CA PRO A 2 -12.02 -22.41 -48.01
C PRO A 2 -11.82 -21.25 -47.04
N ASN A 3 -11.60 -21.58 -45.76
CA ASN A 3 -11.18 -20.64 -44.73
C ASN A 3 -9.83 -20.07 -45.09
N THR A 4 -9.78 -18.79 -45.35
CA THR A 4 -8.54 -18.02 -45.50
C THR A 4 -7.92 -17.88 -44.10
N PRO A 5 -6.64 -18.28 -43.92
CA PRO A 5 -6.04 -18.23 -42.61
C PRO A 5 -5.74 -16.77 -42.21
N VAL A 6 -6.05 -16.42 -40.96
CA VAL A 6 -5.74 -15.16 -40.27
C VAL A 6 -4.22 -15.01 -40.04
N GLN A 7 -3.40 -15.53 -40.89
CA GLN A 7 -1.94 -15.51 -40.75
C GLN A 7 -1.26 -14.34 -41.46
N ALA A 8 -2.00 -13.55 -42.25
CA ALA A 8 -1.39 -12.50 -43.07
C ALA A 8 -1.28 -11.12 -42.39
N ALA A 9 -1.72 -10.98 -41.15
CA ALA A 9 -1.68 -9.69 -40.45
C ALA A 9 -0.48 -9.50 -39.48
N ALA A 10 0.39 -10.50 -39.38
CA ALA A 10 1.55 -10.43 -38.47
C ALA A 10 2.89 -10.09 -39.19
N GLU A 11 2.88 -9.97 -40.50
CA GLU A 11 4.09 -9.75 -41.31
C GLU A 11 4.36 -8.26 -41.58
N GLY A 12 4.37 -7.42 -40.58
CA GLY A 12 4.62 -6.01 -40.86
C GLY A 12 5.06 -5.13 -39.71
N LEU A 13 5.14 -5.66 -38.53
CA LEU A 13 5.72 -4.90 -37.43
C LEU A 13 7.25 -5.08 -37.47
N PRO A 14 8.03 -4.00 -37.59
CA PRO A 14 9.48 -4.12 -37.43
C PRO A 14 9.72 -4.61 -36.01
N ILE A 15 10.12 -5.87 -35.88
CA ILE A 15 10.76 -6.36 -34.67
C ILE A 15 12.09 -5.62 -34.60
N THR A 16 12.09 -4.41 -34.06
CA THR A 16 13.30 -3.83 -33.54
C THR A 16 13.75 -4.76 -32.43
N GLU A 17 14.66 -5.67 -32.74
CA GLU A 17 15.49 -6.35 -31.78
C GLU A 17 16.29 -5.29 -31.01
N ALA A 18 15.62 -4.56 -30.13
CA ALA A 18 16.33 -4.04 -28.99
C ALA A 18 16.96 -5.27 -28.34
N PRO A 19 18.28 -5.31 -28.11
CA PRO A 19 18.90 -6.46 -27.49
C PRO A 19 18.16 -6.71 -26.18
N PHE A 20 17.35 -7.75 -26.17
CA PHE A 20 16.71 -8.25 -24.98
C PHE A 20 17.89 -8.65 -24.10
N ARG A 21 18.34 -7.73 -23.27
CA ARG A 21 19.34 -8.03 -22.26
C ARG A 21 18.72 -9.07 -21.38
N ASP A 22 19.26 -10.27 -21.47
CA ASP A 22 18.82 -11.41 -20.68
C ASP A 22 18.63 -10.95 -19.22
N PRO A 23 17.38 -10.84 -18.72
CA PRO A 23 17.11 -10.45 -17.36
C PRO A 23 17.60 -11.51 -16.36
N LEU A 24 18.01 -12.68 -16.85
CA LEU A 24 18.48 -13.82 -16.06
C LEU A 24 19.98 -13.78 -15.76
N THR A 25 20.70 -12.77 -16.20
CA THR A 25 22.01 -12.57 -15.58
C THR A 25 21.80 -12.26 -14.10
N PRO A 26 22.44 -12.99 -13.16
CA PRO A 26 22.22 -12.87 -11.70
C PRO A 26 22.43 -11.48 -11.08
N ARG A 27 22.68 -10.46 -11.87
CA ARG A 27 22.87 -9.06 -11.49
C ARG A 27 21.59 -8.22 -11.52
N GLY A 28 20.48 -8.81 -11.88
CA GLY A 28 19.22 -8.13 -12.09
C GLY A 28 18.22 -8.31 -10.96
N ARG A 29 18.62 -8.34 -9.70
CA ARG A 29 17.69 -8.12 -8.61
C ARG A 29 17.31 -6.65 -8.66
N VAL A 30 16.09 -6.36 -9.12
CA VAL A 30 15.50 -5.02 -8.96
C VAL A 30 15.28 -4.85 -7.45
N SER A 31 16.23 -4.23 -6.77
CA SER A 31 16.00 -3.76 -5.41
C SER A 31 15.15 -2.49 -5.54
N CYS A 32 13.87 -2.59 -5.31
CA CYS A 32 13.04 -1.41 -5.16
C CYS A 32 13.28 -0.86 -3.76
N ASP A 33 14.10 0.18 -3.67
CA ASP A 33 14.30 0.88 -2.42
C ASP A 33 13.06 1.72 -2.09
N ILE A 34 12.55 1.58 -0.87
CA ILE A 34 11.43 2.40 -0.38
C ILE A 34 11.96 3.81 -0.13
N ASP A 35 11.40 4.81 -0.81
CA ASP A 35 11.73 6.21 -0.55
C ASP A 35 11.14 6.69 0.78
N MET A 36 11.84 6.38 1.86
CA MET A 36 11.49 6.79 3.22
C MET A 36 11.47 8.31 3.38
N ALA A 37 12.25 9.04 2.58
CA ALA A 37 12.28 10.51 2.65
C ALA A 37 10.99 11.12 2.09
N GLN A 38 10.45 10.53 1.04
CA GLN A 38 9.15 10.93 0.49
C GLN A 38 8.01 10.57 1.44
N LEU A 39 7.99 9.36 1.98
CA LEU A 39 6.95 8.95 2.94
C LEU A 39 6.91 9.85 4.18
N ARG A 40 8.07 10.28 4.70
CA ARG A 40 8.14 11.20 5.85
C ARG A 40 7.59 12.60 5.58
N LYS A 41 7.43 12.99 4.32
CA LYS A 41 6.82 14.28 3.94
C LYS A 41 5.29 14.21 3.90
N MET A 42 4.72 13.01 3.90
CA MET A 42 3.28 12.81 3.83
C MET A 42 2.60 13.15 5.15
N GLY A 43 1.41 13.74 5.06
CA GLY A 43 0.53 13.93 6.20
C GLY A 43 -0.16 12.63 6.62
N MET A 44 -0.72 12.60 7.84
CA MET A 44 -1.40 11.40 8.37
C MET A 44 -2.51 10.87 7.47
N LYS A 45 -3.26 11.78 6.84
CA LYS A 45 -4.31 11.39 5.89
C LYS A 45 -3.74 10.68 4.68
N GLU A 46 -2.65 11.22 4.12
CA GLU A 46 -1.99 10.62 2.94
C GLU A 46 -1.40 9.25 3.26
N LEU A 47 -0.76 9.09 4.43
CA LEU A 47 -0.22 7.80 4.87
C LEU A 47 -1.32 6.75 5.05
N ARG A 48 -2.46 7.12 5.67
CA ARG A 48 -3.63 6.23 5.78
C ARG A 48 -4.17 5.82 4.41
N ASP A 49 -4.34 6.79 3.51
CA ASP A 49 -4.92 6.55 2.19
C ASP A 49 -3.97 5.71 1.33
N LEU A 50 -2.65 5.98 1.40
CA LEU A 50 -1.62 5.18 0.74
C LEU A 50 -1.64 3.73 1.26
N ARG A 51 -1.63 3.54 2.58
CA ARG A 51 -1.71 2.21 3.20
C ARG A 51 -2.89 1.42 2.64
N LYS A 52 -4.08 2.02 2.64
CA LYS A 52 -5.30 1.37 2.15
C LYS A 52 -5.20 0.95 0.67
N VAL A 53 -4.60 1.80 -0.17
CA VAL A 53 -4.42 1.47 -1.59
C VAL A 53 -3.42 0.35 -1.77
N LEU A 54 -2.28 0.39 -1.07
CA LEU A 54 -1.24 -0.66 -1.14
C LEU A 54 -1.81 -2.02 -0.74
N TYR A 55 -2.52 -2.09 0.38
CA TYR A 55 -3.21 -3.30 0.83
C TYR A 55 -4.19 -3.81 -0.23
N THR A 56 -5.09 -2.94 -0.74
CA THR A 56 -6.09 -3.35 -1.74
C THR A 56 -5.44 -3.91 -3.01
N VAL A 57 -4.34 -3.30 -3.47
CA VAL A 57 -3.63 -3.77 -4.67
C VAL A 57 -2.94 -5.10 -4.40
N ALA A 58 -2.30 -5.27 -3.24
CA ALA A 58 -1.68 -6.53 -2.84
C ALA A 58 -2.70 -7.67 -2.78
N GLU A 59 -3.88 -7.45 -2.19
CA GLU A 59 -4.97 -8.44 -2.15
C GLU A 59 -5.44 -8.86 -3.55
N VAL A 60 -5.58 -7.89 -4.46
CA VAL A 60 -5.94 -8.20 -5.85
C VAL A 60 -4.88 -9.07 -6.53
N ILE A 61 -3.59 -8.74 -6.37
CA ILE A 61 -2.49 -9.52 -6.95
C ILE A 61 -2.43 -10.90 -6.31
N SER A 62 -2.55 -11.01 -4.99
CA SER A 62 -2.59 -12.27 -4.26
C SER A 62 -3.71 -13.19 -4.78
N GLY A 63 -4.89 -12.62 -5.05
CA GLY A 63 -5.99 -13.35 -5.67
C GLY A 63 -5.65 -13.91 -7.06
N PHE A 64 -4.80 -13.24 -7.83
CA PHE A 64 -4.28 -13.75 -9.09
C PHE A 64 -3.26 -14.87 -8.89
N CYS A 65 -2.37 -14.77 -7.89
CA CYS A 65 -1.36 -15.78 -7.60
C CYS A 65 -1.98 -17.17 -7.35
N CYS A 66 -3.18 -17.22 -6.77
CA CYS A 66 -3.91 -18.45 -6.50
C CYS A 66 -4.53 -19.12 -7.76
N GLN A 67 -4.46 -18.48 -8.93
CA GLN A 67 -5.03 -19.05 -10.15
C GLN A 67 -4.12 -20.14 -10.74
N PRO A 68 -4.67 -21.24 -11.32
CA PRO A 68 -3.89 -22.37 -11.85
C PRO A 68 -2.78 -21.96 -12.84
N ARG A 69 -2.98 -20.89 -13.60
CA ARG A 69 -2.01 -20.39 -14.59
C ARG A 69 -0.73 -19.82 -13.97
N PHE A 70 -0.75 -19.52 -12.68
CA PHE A 70 0.39 -18.99 -11.93
C PHE A 70 1.00 -20.02 -10.97
N LEU A 71 0.46 -21.25 -10.99
CA LEU A 71 0.96 -22.36 -10.20
C LEU A 71 1.77 -23.32 -11.06
N THR A 72 2.58 -24.14 -10.42
CA THR A 72 3.21 -25.32 -11.04
C THR A 72 2.14 -26.35 -11.38
N GLU A 73 2.46 -27.33 -12.25
CA GLU A 73 1.50 -28.35 -12.69
C GLU A 73 0.90 -29.16 -11.53
N ASP A 74 1.65 -29.33 -10.44
CA ASP A 74 1.18 -30.01 -9.23
C ASP A 74 0.33 -29.10 -8.31
N GLY A 75 0.22 -27.82 -8.63
CA GLY A 75 -0.58 -26.84 -7.88
C GLY A 75 -0.02 -26.46 -6.49
N LYS A 76 1.20 -26.89 -6.16
CA LYS A 76 1.76 -26.70 -4.80
C LYS A 76 2.63 -25.47 -4.65
N ASN A 77 3.17 -24.98 -5.74
CA ASN A 77 4.09 -23.84 -5.74
C ASN A 77 3.71 -22.85 -6.84
N TYR A 78 4.24 -21.65 -6.77
CA TYR A 78 4.15 -20.70 -7.86
C TYR A 78 5.07 -21.10 -9.01
N ASN A 79 4.62 -20.90 -10.24
CA ASN A 79 5.50 -20.92 -11.40
C ASN A 79 6.29 -19.59 -11.50
N ALA A 80 7.14 -19.46 -12.52
CA ALA A 80 7.97 -18.27 -12.67
C ALA A 80 7.17 -16.95 -12.73
N ALA A 81 5.98 -16.95 -13.35
CA ALA A 81 5.12 -15.77 -13.40
C ALA A 81 4.43 -15.52 -12.04
N GLY A 82 4.05 -16.57 -11.32
CA GLY A 82 3.52 -16.49 -9.97
C GLY A 82 4.53 -15.89 -8.99
N ASN A 83 5.79 -16.32 -9.05
CA ASN A 83 6.87 -15.76 -8.22
C ASN A 83 7.08 -14.27 -8.46
N VAL A 84 6.95 -13.78 -9.71
CA VAL A 84 7.01 -12.34 -9.99
C VAL A 84 5.85 -11.59 -9.33
N LEU A 85 4.65 -12.16 -9.32
CA LEU A 85 3.51 -11.54 -8.64
C LEU A 85 3.68 -11.54 -7.13
N GLU A 86 4.26 -12.61 -6.56
CA GLU A 86 4.60 -12.69 -5.14
C GLU A 86 5.62 -11.60 -4.75
N ASP A 87 6.70 -11.46 -5.53
CA ASP A 87 7.70 -10.39 -5.32
C ASP A 87 7.06 -8.99 -5.33
N ILE A 88 6.05 -8.76 -6.19
CA ILE A 88 5.31 -7.49 -6.22
C ILE A 88 4.45 -7.32 -4.95
N CYS A 89 3.78 -8.37 -4.48
CA CYS A 89 3.02 -8.34 -3.23
C CYS A 89 3.92 -8.00 -2.05
N ASP A 90 5.07 -8.66 -1.94
CA ASP A 90 6.05 -8.41 -0.87
C ASP A 90 6.57 -6.97 -0.89
N PHE A 91 6.80 -6.43 -2.07
CA PHE A 91 7.20 -5.03 -2.24
C PHE A 91 6.10 -4.07 -1.76
N LEU A 92 4.84 -4.30 -2.14
CA LEU A 92 3.71 -3.49 -1.69
C LEU A 92 3.52 -3.58 -0.18
N GLY A 93 3.63 -4.78 0.40
CA GLY A 93 3.59 -5.02 1.84
C GLY A 93 4.70 -4.28 2.59
N SER A 94 5.91 -4.24 2.02
CA SER A 94 7.03 -3.50 2.59
C SER A 94 6.78 -1.99 2.60
N TYR A 95 6.16 -1.45 1.55
CA TYR A 95 5.74 -0.04 1.50
C TYR A 95 4.62 0.26 2.50
N GLU A 96 3.65 -0.63 2.61
CA GLU A 96 2.56 -0.53 3.59
C GLU A 96 3.13 -0.47 5.02
N GLN A 97 4.00 -1.42 5.37
CA GLN A 97 4.67 -1.45 6.67
C GLN A 97 5.47 -0.18 6.95
N ALA A 98 6.18 0.35 5.94
CA ALA A 98 6.90 1.60 6.07
C ALA A 98 5.98 2.79 6.37
N ALA A 99 4.84 2.89 5.69
CA ALA A 99 3.83 3.94 5.92
C ALA A 99 3.23 3.84 7.34
N VAL A 100 2.94 2.61 7.81
CA VAL A 100 2.48 2.36 9.18
C VAL A 100 3.54 2.75 10.20
N ASN A 101 4.81 2.37 10.01
CA ASN A 101 5.91 2.72 10.91
C ASN A 101 6.09 4.24 11.05
N ILE A 102 5.94 4.99 9.95
CA ILE A 102 5.97 6.45 9.99
C ILE A 102 4.76 6.99 10.76
N SER A 103 3.57 6.41 10.55
CA SER A 103 2.36 6.81 11.29
C SER A 103 2.51 6.56 12.78
N VAL A 104 3.15 5.46 13.18
CA VAL A 104 3.47 5.18 14.59
C VAL A 104 4.42 6.21 15.17
N ALA A 105 5.50 6.53 14.45
CA ALA A 105 6.56 7.44 14.91
C ALA A 105 6.13 8.92 14.91
N THR A 106 5.10 9.28 14.15
CA THR A 106 4.67 10.67 14.01
C THR A 106 3.63 11.03 15.06
N LYS A 107 3.88 12.12 15.81
CA LYS A 107 2.94 12.61 16.80
C LYS A 107 1.81 13.39 16.14
N PRO A 108 0.54 13.01 16.31
CA PRO A 108 -0.59 13.73 15.75
C PRO A 108 -0.80 15.08 16.47
N LYS A 109 -1.23 16.08 15.72
CA LYS A 109 -1.43 17.47 16.20
C LYS A 109 -2.91 17.81 16.41
N THR A 110 -3.80 17.14 15.68
CA THR A 110 -5.25 17.38 15.68
C THR A 110 -6.00 16.08 15.96
N SER A 111 -7.28 16.18 16.35
CA SER A 111 -8.14 15.00 16.54
C SER A 111 -8.31 14.21 15.25
N SER A 112 -8.41 14.88 14.11
CA SER A 112 -8.46 14.21 12.80
C SER A 112 -7.17 13.44 12.51
N GLU A 113 -6.00 13.97 12.87
CA GLU A 113 -4.74 13.23 12.71
C GLU A 113 -4.65 12.03 13.65
N VAL A 114 -5.21 12.11 14.87
CA VAL A 114 -5.33 10.94 15.76
C VAL A 114 -6.20 9.87 15.12
N GLU A 115 -7.34 10.25 14.58
CA GLU A 115 -8.25 9.34 13.88
C GLU A 115 -7.55 8.69 12.67
N TRP A 116 -6.94 9.47 11.78
CA TRP A 116 -6.26 8.93 10.59
C TRP A 116 -5.08 8.02 10.96
N ARG A 117 -4.32 8.38 12.00
CA ARG A 117 -3.26 7.54 12.57
C ARG A 117 -3.84 6.23 13.08
N GLY A 118 -4.94 6.28 13.82
CA GLY A 118 -5.66 5.11 14.32
C GLY A 118 -6.04 4.18 13.16
N TRP A 119 -6.69 4.70 12.13
CA TRP A 119 -7.06 3.91 10.95
C TRP A 119 -5.88 3.32 10.19
N ALA A 120 -4.75 4.03 10.09
CA ALA A 120 -3.55 3.49 9.45
C ALA A 120 -2.97 2.29 10.23
N ILE A 121 -2.87 2.42 11.55
CA ILE A 121 -2.26 1.39 12.42
C ILE A 121 -3.22 0.23 12.65
N LEU A 122 -4.47 0.51 13.07
CA LEU A 122 -5.44 -0.53 13.37
C LEU A 122 -5.85 -1.34 12.14
N GLY A 123 -5.93 -0.69 10.98
CA GLY A 123 -6.20 -1.41 9.75
C GLY A 123 -5.10 -2.42 9.44
N PHE A 124 -3.83 -2.05 9.57
CA PHE A 124 -2.70 -2.96 9.37
C PHE A 124 -2.70 -4.10 10.41
N GLU A 125 -2.90 -3.76 11.68
CA GLU A 125 -2.97 -4.76 12.76
C GLU A 125 -4.14 -5.73 12.58
N ALA A 126 -5.29 -5.26 12.09
CA ALA A 126 -6.44 -6.12 11.83
C ALA A 126 -6.17 -7.14 10.72
N ASP A 127 -5.43 -6.72 9.68
CA ASP A 127 -5.08 -7.58 8.56
C ASP A 127 -4.02 -8.63 8.96
N CYS A 128 -3.20 -8.33 9.99
CA CYS A 128 -2.14 -9.22 10.51
C CYS A 128 -2.53 -9.97 11.80
N ALA A 129 -3.71 -9.69 12.37
CA ALA A 129 -4.06 -10.21 13.71
C ALA A 129 -4.41 -11.70 13.67
N GLU A 130 -3.63 -12.52 14.37
CA GLU A 130 -3.94 -13.91 14.67
C GLU A 130 -4.86 -14.04 15.88
N ASP A 131 -4.85 -13.04 16.79
CA ASP A 131 -5.64 -13.01 18.03
C ASP A 131 -6.38 -11.69 18.17
N LEU A 132 -7.68 -11.75 18.41
CA LEU A 132 -8.56 -10.60 18.57
C LEU A 132 -8.35 -9.84 19.88
N ALA A 133 -7.87 -10.49 20.93
CA ALA A 133 -7.78 -9.87 22.24
C ALA A 133 -6.73 -8.74 22.30
N PRO A 134 -5.48 -8.92 21.83
CA PRO A 134 -4.51 -7.82 21.72
C PRO A 134 -4.98 -6.70 20.81
N PHE A 135 -5.61 -7.05 19.68
CA PHE A 135 -6.17 -6.08 18.76
C PHE A 135 -7.26 -5.21 19.41
N ALA A 136 -8.19 -5.82 20.15
CA ALA A 136 -9.26 -5.10 20.84
C ALA A 136 -8.72 -4.12 21.89
N VAL A 137 -7.69 -4.50 22.64
CA VAL A 137 -7.02 -3.62 23.60
C VAL A 137 -6.42 -2.41 22.89
N LYS A 138 -5.68 -2.62 21.81
CA LYS A 138 -5.07 -1.56 21.03
C LYS A 138 -6.10 -0.62 20.39
N ALA A 139 -7.20 -1.18 19.88
CA ALA A 139 -8.31 -0.41 19.34
C ALA A 139 -8.95 0.49 20.41
N ALA A 140 -9.16 -0.04 21.63
CA ALA A 140 -9.71 0.74 22.73
C ALA A 140 -8.78 1.89 23.16
N GLU A 141 -7.46 1.70 23.12
CA GLU A 141 -6.49 2.77 23.38
C GLU A 141 -6.61 3.90 22.36
N PHE A 142 -6.70 3.58 21.07
CA PHE A 142 -6.88 4.61 20.03
C PHE A 142 -8.19 5.38 20.17
N VAL A 143 -9.29 4.71 20.49
CA VAL A 143 -10.59 5.37 20.75
C VAL A 143 -10.49 6.35 21.92
N ARG A 144 -9.81 5.96 22.99
CA ARG A 144 -9.58 6.84 24.15
C ARG A 144 -8.73 8.05 23.76
N ASP A 145 -7.62 7.84 23.06
CA ASP A 145 -6.71 8.92 22.62
C ASP A 145 -7.42 9.93 21.71
N GLU A 146 -8.29 9.44 20.82
CA GLU A 146 -9.12 10.28 19.96
C GLU A 146 -10.12 11.13 20.78
N ALA A 147 -10.82 10.51 21.74
CA ALA A 147 -11.76 11.21 22.61
C ALA A 147 -11.07 12.30 23.43
N GLU A 148 -9.86 12.02 23.93
CA GLU A 148 -9.05 13.02 24.64
C GLU A 148 -8.58 14.15 23.71
N ALA A 149 -8.19 13.84 22.48
CA ALA A 149 -7.78 14.86 21.51
C ALA A 149 -8.94 15.80 21.16
N ARG A 150 -10.12 15.26 20.89
CA ARG A 150 -11.36 16.02 20.65
C ARG A 150 -11.70 16.93 21.86
N SER A 151 -11.58 16.40 23.07
CA SER A 151 -11.85 17.16 24.29
C SER A 151 -10.86 18.32 24.45
N ARG A 152 -9.59 18.13 24.13
CA ARG A 152 -8.57 19.18 24.15
C ARG A 152 -8.83 20.27 23.12
N GLU A 153 -9.25 19.89 21.91
CA GLU A 153 -9.59 20.84 20.84
C GLU A 153 -10.82 21.68 21.21
N ALA A 154 -11.85 21.05 21.78
CA ALA A 154 -13.06 21.77 22.23
C ALA A 154 -12.80 22.81 23.31
N ARG A 155 -11.75 22.61 24.12
CA ARG A 155 -11.34 23.55 25.19
C ARG A 155 -10.42 24.68 24.71
N ARG A 156 -9.93 24.64 23.49
CA ARG A 156 -9.11 25.74 22.95
C ARG A 156 -10.00 26.96 22.75
N PRO A 157 -9.61 28.15 23.28
CA PRO A 157 -10.34 29.36 23.02
C PRO A 157 -10.38 29.61 21.53
N LYS A 158 -11.58 29.83 20.99
CA LYS A 158 -11.72 30.28 19.60
C LYS A 158 -11.06 31.66 19.53
N VAL A 159 -9.87 31.73 18.90
CA VAL A 159 -9.28 32.98 18.52
C VAL A 159 -10.29 33.70 17.63
N ALA A 160 -10.80 34.86 18.07
CA ALA A 160 -11.70 35.66 17.23
C ALA A 160 -10.96 35.92 15.90
N PRO A 161 -11.63 35.83 14.75
CA PRO A 161 -11.02 36.26 13.51
C PRO A 161 -10.64 37.71 13.67
N ASP A 162 -9.36 38.01 13.44
CA ASP A 162 -8.87 39.39 13.44
C ASP A 162 -9.82 40.19 12.52
N MET A 163 -10.53 41.14 13.12
CA MET A 163 -11.28 42.12 12.34
C MET A 163 -10.22 42.87 11.53
N GLU A 164 -10.09 42.54 10.25
CA GLU A 164 -9.37 43.37 9.31
C GLU A 164 -9.91 44.77 9.42
N VAL A 165 -9.13 45.62 10.09
CA VAL A 165 -9.39 47.05 10.16
C VAL A 165 -9.22 47.55 8.73
N ALA A 166 -10.37 47.76 8.06
CA ALA A 166 -10.42 48.52 6.82
C ALA A 166 -9.87 49.94 7.09
N GLN A 167 -8.71 50.23 6.54
CA GLN A 167 -8.21 51.57 6.30
C GLN A 167 -8.29 51.92 4.82
#